data_c6ce8947dd481aaf470e565969e7feed
#
_entry.id   c6ce8947dd481aaf470e565969e7feed
#
_cell.length_a   1.000
_cell.length_b   1.000
_cell.length_c   1.000
_cell.angle_alpha   90.00
_cell.angle_beta   90.00
_cell.angle_gamma   90.00
#
_symmetry.space_group_name_H-M   'P 1'
#
loop_
_entity.id
_entity.type
_entity.pdbx_description
1 polymer ?
#
loop_
_entity_poly.entity_id
_entity_poly.type
_entity_poly.pdbx_seq_one_letter_code
_entity_poly.pdbx_strand_id
1 'polypeptide(L)'
;MDDKGTILIVDDEQINLDFFDVMLSKLGFTVEKARDGEEALDVVQDIQPDLIILDNIMPKLSGWEVTRALKQDEEYEHVRDVPVIMFSAMDDVKDKIEGFELGIEDYITKPFNFSEVLARIKAVLRHRDLSQQVIERERRIAVAESLNQSLVYFTRHLRGPVLELLNAAKELDPADVDGVRKFVELVRNESEETLATLDGLEEEIQELQSKGDEIKARETTLEMLEEKYQKHFDSYQRQAGQRDG
;
A
#
# COMPACT_ATOMS: atom_id res chain seq x y z
N MET A 1 -6.10 -23.65 -12.00
CA MET A 1 -5.15 -23.97 -10.90
C MET A 1 -4.82 -22.64 -10.29
N ASP A 2 -5.06 -22.46 -8.99
CA ASP A 2 -4.66 -21.22 -8.34
C ASP A 2 -3.13 -21.14 -8.36
N ASP A 3 -2.61 -20.13 -9.01
CA ASP A 3 -1.18 -19.82 -9.03
C ASP A 3 -0.78 -19.42 -7.60
N LYS A 4 0.11 -20.21 -7.00
CA LYS A 4 0.60 -19.97 -5.63
C LYS A 4 1.82 -19.07 -5.57
N GLY A 5 2.20 -18.51 -6.71
CA GLY A 5 3.35 -17.66 -6.86
C GLY A 5 4.55 -18.33 -7.52
N THR A 6 5.55 -17.52 -7.85
CA THR A 6 6.76 -17.93 -8.57
C THR A 6 7.93 -18.12 -7.60
N ILE A 7 8.59 -19.26 -7.67
CA ILE A 7 9.78 -19.59 -6.87
C ILE A 7 10.98 -19.71 -7.80
N LEU A 8 12.02 -18.93 -7.56
CA LEU A 8 13.31 -19.10 -8.23
C LEU A 8 14.17 -20.07 -7.44
N ILE A 9 14.63 -21.15 -8.08
CA ILE A 9 15.57 -22.12 -7.52
C ILE A 9 16.93 -21.91 -8.16
N VAL A 10 17.93 -21.75 -7.32
CA VAL A 10 19.33 -21.54 -7.74
C VAL A 10 20.20 -22.61 -7.13
N ASP A 11 20.74 -23.50 -7.96
CA ASP A 11 21.59 -24.63 -7.53
C ASP A 11 22.42 -25.10 -8.73
N ASP A 12 23.72 -25.34 -8.58
CA ASP A 12 24.58 -25.77 -9.68
C ASP A 12 24.41 -27.24 -10.07
N GLU A 13 23.76 -28.04 -9.21
CA GLU A 13 23.40 -29.42 -9.50
C GLU A 13 22.05 -29.53 -10.21
N GLN A 14 22.04 -29.91 -11.49
CA GLN A 14 20.83 -30.08 -12.29
C GLN A 14 19.80 -31.01 -11.64
N ILE A 15 20.25 -32.02 -10.88
CA ILE A 15 19.37 -32.96 -10.21
C ILE A 15 18.52 -32.27 -9.12
N ASN A 16 19.09 -31.29 -8.42
CA ASN A 16 18.37 -30.50 -7.43
C ASN A 16 17.33 -29.60 -8.09
N LEU A 17 17.70 -28.90 -9.17
CA LEU A 17 16.78 -28.07 -9.95
C LEU A 17 15.58 -28.86 -10.45
N ASP A 18 15.80 -30.05 -11.05
CA ASP A 18 14.74 -30.89 -11.58
C ASP A 18 13.88 -31.48 -10.46
N PHE A 19 14.47 -31.82 -9.32
CA PHE A 19 13.73 -32.30 -8.15
C PHE A 19 12.76 -31.24 -7.63
N PHE A 20 13.24 -30.02 -7.38
CA PHE A 20 12.41 -28.91 -6.90
C PHE A 20 11.35 -28.49 -7.91
N ASP A 21 11.70 -28.42 -9.19
CA ASP A 21 10.77 -28.11 -10.26
C ASP A 21 9.57 -29.09 -10.22
N VAL A 22 9.83 -30.40 -10.25
CA VAL A 22 8.77 -31.41 -10.22
C VAL A 22 7.95 -31.34 -8.93
N MET A 23 8.58 -31.13 -7.79
CA MET A 23 7.90 -31.18 -6.50
C MET A 23 7.08 -29.93 -6.23
N LEU A 24 7.59 -28.75 -6.56
CA LEU A 24 6.89 -27.48 -6.33
C LEU A 24 5.82 -27.20 -7.39
N SER A 25 6.07 -27.55 -8.67
CA SER A 25 5.05 -27.45 -9.72
C SER A 25 3.83 -28.31 -9.45
N LYS A 26 4.00 -29.52 -8.89
CA LYS A 26 2.87 -30.36 -8.44
C LYS A 26 2.03 -29.74 -7.34
N LEU A 27 2.61 -28.82 -6.59
CA LEU A 27 1.93 -28.09 -5.51
C LEU A 27 1.28 -26.79 -6.00
N GLY A 28 1.44 -26.43 -7.29
CA GLY A 28 0.84 -25.27 -7.93
C GLY A 28 1.69 -24.01 -7.91
N PHE A 29 3.00 -24.14 -7.67
CA PHE A 29 3.96 -23.04 -7.84
C PHE A 29 4.47 -23.01 -9.27
N THR A 30 4.74 -21.81 -9.78
CA THR A 30 5.57 -21.61 -10.97
C THR A 30 7.03 -21.66 -10.53
N VAL A 31 7.88 -22.44 -11.22
CA VAL A 31 9.28 -22.63 -10.85
C VAL A 31 10.17 -22.13 -11.97
N GLU A 32 11.01 -21.16 -11.63
CA GLU A 32 12.12 -20.69 -12.46
C GLU A 32 13.44 -21.23 -11.92
N LYS A 33 14.41 -21.39 -12.78
CA LYS A 33 15.67 -22.08 -12.44
C LYS A 33 16.88 -21.29 -12.90
N ALA A 34 17.93 -21.23 -12.07
CA ALA A 34 19.23 -20.74 -12.41
C ALA A 34 20.32 -21.71 -11.92
N ARG A 35 21.42 -21.83 -12.66
CA ARG A 35 22.50 -22.80 -12.39
C ARG A 35 23.69 -22.21 -11.68
N ASP A 36 23.74 -20.91 -11.57
CA ASP A 36 24.78 -20.17 -10.85
C ASP A 36 24.28 -18.80 -10.43
N GLY A 37 25.10 -18.09 -9.67
CA GLY A 37 24.70 -16.78 -9.13
C GLY A 37 24.54 -15.69 -10.17
N GLU A 38 25.30 -15.71 -11.28
CA GLU A 38 25.15 -14.73 -12.38
C GLU A 38 23.83 -14.93 -13.09
N GLU A 39 23.51 -16.18 -13.48
CA GLU A 39 22.22 -16.53 -14.10
C GLU A 39 21.05 -16.17 -13.17
N ALA A 40 21.20 -16.35 -11.84
CA ALA A 40 20.19 -15.98 -10.87
C ALA A 40 19.91 -14.47 -10.87
N LEU A 41 20.95 -13.64 -10.90
CA LEU A 41 20.82 -12.19 -10.96
C LEU A 41 20.20 -11.71 -12.28
N ASP A 42 20.52 -12.34 -13.41
CA ASP A 42 19.89 -12.03 -14.70
C ASP A 42 18.40 -12.42 -14.68
N VAL A 43 18.06 -13.61 -14.22
CA VAL A 43 16.67 -14.10 -14.18
C VAL A 43 15.79 -13.23 -13.27
N VAL A 44 16.31 -12.77 -12.14
CA VAL A 44 15.57 -11.93 -11.20
C VAL A 44 15.19 -10.57 -11.79
N GLN A 45 15.98 -10.04 -12.74
CA GLN A 45 15.63 -8.79 -13.44
C GLN A 45 14.41 -8.95 -14.35
N ASP A 46 14.29 -10.13 -15.00
CA ASP A 46 13.20 -10.42 -15.93
C ASP A 46 11.92 -10.86 -15.23
N ILE A 47 12.05 -11.49 -14.06
CA ILE A 47 10.95 -11.99 -13.26
C ILE A 47 10.97 -11.36 -11.85
N GLN A 48 9.80 -11.25 -11.23
CA GLN A 48 9.69 -10.88 -9.82
C GLN A 48 9.25 -12.11 -9.02
N PRO A 49 10.19 -12.95 -8.54
CA PRO A 49 9.82 -14.15 -7.82
C PRO A 49 9.22 -13.80 -6.45
N ASP A 50 8.35 -14.66 -5.94
CA ASP A 50 7.78 -14.53 -4.61
C ASP A 50 8.72 -15.07 -3.54
N LEU A 51 9.65 -15.94 -3.93
CA LEU A 51 10.66 -16.55 -3.06
C LEU A 51 11.86 -16.99 -3.89
N ILE A 52 13.06 -16.85 -3.33
CA ILE A 52 14.29 -17.39 -3.90
C ILE A 52 14.79 -18.50 -2.96
N ILE A 53 15.06 -19.68 -3.51
CA ILE A 53 15.76 -20.76 -2.85
C ILE A 53 17.14 -20.83 -3.47
N LEU A 54 18.17 -20.62 -2.67
CA LEU A 54 19.51 -20.33 -3.13
C LEU A 54 20.54 -21.26 -2.47
N ASP A 55 21.26 -22.03 -3.27
CA ASP A 55 22.44 -22.72 -2.75
C ASP A 55 23.55 -21.74 -2.40
N ASN A 56 24.22 -22.00 -1.31
CA ASN A 56 25.34 -21.17 -0.88
C ASN A 56 26.62 -21.43 -1.69
N ILE A 57 26.88 -22.67 -2.04
CA ILE A 57 28.14 -23.07 -2.68
C ILE A 57 27.90 -23.35 -4.15
N MET A 58 28.19 -22.35 -4.97
CA MET A 58 28.04 -22.41 -6.43
C MET A 58 29.24 -21.80 -7.13
N PRO A 59 29.48 -22.17 -8.41
CA PRO A 59 30.49 -21.51 -9.23
C PRO A 59 30.11 -20.04 -9.52
N LYS A 60 31.12 -19.25 -9.87
CA LYS A 60 31.07 -17.82 -10.19
C LYS A 60 30.74 -16.96 -8.97
N LEU A 61 29.48 -16.90 -8.54
CA LEU A 61 29.01 -16.16 -7.38
C LEU A 61 28.42 -17.14 -6.36
N SER A 62 28.85 -17.01 -5.11
CA SER A 62 28.25 -17.72 -3.98
C SER A 62 26.86 -17.21 -3.65
N GLY A 63 26.04 -18.01 -2.95
CA GLY A 63 24.72 -17.56 -2.48
C GLY A 63 24.79 -16.30 -1.60
N TRP A 64 25.88 -16.10 -0.88
CA TRP A 64 26.13 -14.88 -0.11
C TRP A 64 26.31 -13.65 -0.98
N GLU A 65 27.08 -13.77 -2.05
CA GLU A 65 27.33 -12.66 -2.99
C GLU A 65 26.05 -12.30 -3.73
N VAL A 66 25.28 -13.30 -4.18
CA VAL A 66 23.96 -13.09 -4.78
C VAL A 66 23.01 -12.38 -3.81
N THR A 67 22.91 -12.87 -2.56
CA THR A 67 22.03 -12.23 -1.56
C THR A 67 22.45 -10.78 -1.30
N ARG A 68 23.76 -10.53 -1.20
CA ARG A 68 24.27 -9.17 -0.98
C ARG A 68 23.89 -8.25 -2.15
N ALA A 69 24.05 -8.68 -3.38
CA ALA A 69 23.64 -7.91 -4.56
C ALA A 69 22.13 -7.61 -4.52
N LEU A 70 21.28 -8.62 -4.30
CA LEU A 70 19.84 -8.45 -4.24
C LEU A 70 19.35 -7.51 -3.13
N LYS A 71 20.06 -7.50 -1.98
CA LYS A 71 19.61 -6.72 -0.80
C LYS A 71 20.23 -5.32 -0.72
N GLN A 72 21.39 -5.08 -1.36
CA GLN A 72 22.15 -3.84 -1.17
C GLN A 72 22.36 -3.02 -2.44
N ASP A 73 22.39 -3.63 -3.64
CA ASP A 73 22.66 -2.90 -4.87
C ASP A 73 21.39 -2.21 -5.39
N GLU A 74 21.55 -0.99 -5.89
CA GLU A 74 20.45 -0.18 -6.43
C GLU A 74 19.77 -0.82 -7.64
N GLU A 75 20.55 -1.59 -8.42
CA GLU A 75 20.06 -2.29 -9.61
C GLU A 75 18.92 -3.29 -9.29
N TYR A 76 18.93 -3.87 -8.07
CA TYR A 76 17.98 -4.89 -7.62
C TYR A 76 16.95 -4.33 -6.62
N GLU A 77 16.77 -3.01 -6.53
CA GLU A 77 15.84 -2.38 -5.58
C GLU A 77 14.42 -2.94 -5.69
N HIS A 78 13.96 -3.24 -6.90
CA HIS A 78 12.62 -3.76 -7.18
C HIS A 78 12.36 -5.19 -6.65
N VAL A 79 13.43 -5.94 -6.32
CA VAL A 79 13.37 -7.30 -5.77
C VAL A 79 14.00 -7.42 -4.38
N ARG A 80 14.42 -6.30 -3.79
CA ARG A 80 15.07 -6.25 -2.47
C ARG A 80 14.26 -6.94 -1.38
N ASP A 81 12.92 -6.82 -1.43
CA ASP A 81 12.00 -7.38 -0.45
C ASP A 81 11.60 -8.83 -0.75
N VAL A 82 12.16 -9.45 -1.82
CA VAL A 82 11.93 -10.86 -2.11
C VAL A 82 12.66 -11.71 -1.07
N PRO A 83 11.94 -12.61 -0.36
CA PRO A 83 12.56 -13.46 0.64
C PRO A 83 13.54 -14.47 0.03
N VAL A 84 14.62 -14.73 0.76
CA VAL A 84 15.64 -15.70 0.39
C VAL A 84 15.71 -16.78 1.44
N ILE A 85 15.58 -18.05 1.03
CA ILE A 85 15.89 -19.23 1.83
C ILE A 85 17.20 -19.80 1.32
N MET A 86 18.21 -19.89 2.16
CA MET A 86 19.52 -20.39 1.76
C MET A 86 19.67 -21.88 2.10
N PHE A 87 20.10 -22.67 1.11
CA PHE A 87 20.57 -24.02 1.32
C PHE A 87 22.06 -23.99 1.66
N SER A 88 22.44 -24.60 2.78
CA SER A 88 23.85 -24.60 3.21
C SER A 88 24.23 -25.94 3.81
N ALA A 89 25.43 -26.38 3.50
CA ALA A 89 26.10 -27.45 4.22
C ALA A 89 26.71 -26.95 5.57
N MET A 90 26.77 -25.64 5.75
CA MET A 90 27.36 -25.01 6.93
C MET A 90 26.36 -24.95 8.09
N ASP A 91 26.81 -25.39 9.25
CA ASP A 91 26.04 -25.36 10.49
C ASP A 91 26.65 -24.38 11.51
N ASP A 92 27.57 -23.51 11.07
CA ASP A 92 28.18 -22.49 11.93
C ASP A 92 27.17 -21.41 12.28
N VAL A 93 27.00 -21.19 13.56
CA VAL A 93 26.08 -20.21 14.11
C VAL A 93 26.45 -18.78 13.68
N LYS A 94 27.74 -18.49 13.50
CA LYS A 94 28.20 -17.15 13.07
C LYS A 94 27.76 -16.85 11.66
N ASP A 95 27.89 -17.81 10.75
CA ASP A 95 27.48 -17.64 9.35
C ASP A 95 25.97 -17.40 9.26
N LYS A 96 25.17 -18.10 10.07
CA LYS A 96 23.72 -17.88 10.13
C LYS A 96 23.34 -16.50 10.67
N ILE A 97 24.03 -16.00 11.70
CA ILE A 97 23.79 -14.66 12.26
C ILE A 97 24.10 -13.59 11.19
N GLU A 98 25.27 -13.67 10.55
CA GLU A 98 25.67 -12.73 9.50
C GLU A 98 24.67 -12.72 8.34
N GLY A 99 24.10 -13.87 7.99
CA GLY A 99 23.12 -13.96 6.92
C GLY A 99 21.76 -13.38 7.29
N PHE A 100 21.30 -13.57 8.51
CA PHE A 100 20.07 -12.89 8.95
C PHE A 100 20.27 -11.37 8.95
N GLU A 101 21.44 -10.87 9.35
CA GLU A 101 21.77 -9.44 9.25
C GLU A 101 21.82 -8.96 7.79
N LEU A 102 22.21 -9.82 6.85
CA LEU A 102 22.21 -9.53 5.42
C LEU A 102 20.80 -9.54 4.79
N GLY A 103 19.81 -10.16 5.44
CA GLY A 103 18.43 -10.24 4.97
C GLY A 103 18.04 -11.60 4.39
N ILE A 104 18.72 -12.68 4.82
CA ILE A 104 18.26 -14.05 4.55
C ILE A 104 17.16 -14.36 5.56
N GLU A 105 16.00 -14.82 5.11
CA GLU A 105 14.85 -15.11 5.96
C GLU A 105 14.94 -16.45 6.66
N ASP A 106 15.51 -17.45 6.02
CA ASP A 106 15.67 -18.78 6.66
C ASP A 106 16.81 -19.58 6.02
N TYR A 107 17.26 -20.60 6.76
CA TYR A 107 18.32 -21.56 6.34
C TYR A 107 17.81 -22.99 6.38
N ILE A 108 18.20 -23.76 5.38
CA ILE A 108 17.97 -25.20 5.33
C ILE A 108 19.31 -25.90 5.21
N THR A 109 19.63 -26.74 6.20
CA THR A 109 20.89 -27.48 6.23
C THR A 109 20.79 -28.74 5.36
N LYS A 110 21.74 -28.94 4.47
CA LYS A 110 21.91 -30.19 3.69
C LYS A 110 22.51 -31.29 4.59
N PRO A 111 22.04 -32.56 4.59
CA PRO A 111 20.90 -33.06 3.79
C PRO A 111 19.54 -32.68 4.39
N PHE A 112 18.57 -32.35 3.55
CA PHE A 112 17.24 -31.90 3.98
C PHE A 112 16.12 -32.88 3.59
N ASN A 113 14.99 -32.75 4.27
CA ASN A 113 13.76 -33.42 3.93
C ASN A 113 12.83 -32.45 3.19
N PHE A 114 12.26 -32.86 2.06
CA PHE A 114 11.35 -31.99 1.29
C PHE A 114 10.17 -31.47 2.10
N SER A 115 9.63 -32.25 3.04
CA SER A 115 8.55 -31.78 3.93
C SER A 115 8.99 -30.62 4.83
N GLU A 116 10.24 -30.59 5.26
CA GLU A 116 10.81 -29.47 6.00
C GLU A 116 10.95 -28.25 5.10
N VAL A 117 11.53 -28.43 3.89
CA VAL A 117 11.64 -27.34 2.91
C VAL A 117 10.28 -26.72 2.61
N LEU A 118 9.28 -27.54 2.34
CA LEU A 118 7.92 -27.08 2.06
C LEU A 118 7.30 -26.32 3.24
N ALA A 119 7.55 -26.76 4.48
CA ALA A 119 7.06 -26.10 5.67
C ALA A 119 7.67 -24.69 5.81
N ARG A 120 8.99 -24.54 5.54
CA ARG A 120 9.70 -23.27 5.56
C ARG A 120 9.25 -22.34 4.44
N ILE A 121 9.14 -22.82 3.20
CA ILE A 121 8.57 -22.06 2.07
C ILE A 121 7.21 -21.45 2.46
N LYS A 122 6.30 -22.29 2.97
CA LYS A 122 4.98 -21.83 3.40
C LYS A 122 5.02 -20.82 4.55
N ALA A 123 5.96 -20.97 5.48
CA ALA A 123 6.13 -20.06 6.61
C ALA A 123 6.61 -18.68 6.12
N VAL A 124 7.63 -18.66 5.27
CA VAL A 124 8.22 -17.44 4.71
C VAL A 124 7.20 -16.70 3.81
N LEU A 125 6.54 -17.39 2.89
CA LEU A 125 5.51 -16.77 2.03
C LEU A 125 4.36 -16.20 2.86
N ARG A 126 3.87 -16.93 3.86
CA ARG A 126 2.82 -16.43 4.77
C ARG A 126 3.28 -15.18 5.54
N HIS A 127 4.51 -15.16 6.00
CA HIS A 127 5.04 -13.98 6.70
C HIS A 127 5.09 -12.77 5.77
N ARG A 128 5.54 -12.94 4.53
CA ARG A 128 5.53 -11.89 3.49
C ARG A 128 4.11 -11.36 3.24
N ASP A 129 3.16 -12.26 3.02
CA ASP A 129 1.76 -11.89 2.77
C ASP A 129 1.17 -11.09 3.94
N LEU A 130 1.42 -11.52 5.17
CA LEU A 130 0.95 -10.80 6.37
C LEU A 130 1.61 -9.43 6.50
N SER A 131 2.90 -9.31 6.24
CA SER A 131 3.62 -8.04 6.28
C SER A 131 3.08 -7.07 5.22
N GLN A 132 2.84 -7.53 4.01
CA GLN A 132 2.23 -6.72 2.94
C GLN A 132 0.82 -6.26 3.32
N GLN A 133 0.00 -7.14 3.90
CA GLN A 133 -1.34 -6.78 4.38
C GLN A 133 -1.30 -5.72 5.49
N VAL A 134 -0.33 -5.80 6.41
CA VAL A 134 -0.15 -4.79 7.46
C VAL A 134 0.21 -3.44 6.86
N ILE A 135 1.21 -3.38 5.97
CA ILE A 135 1.64 -2.15 5.30
C ILE A 135 0.46 -1.51 4.54
N GLU A 136 -0.28 -2.32 3.80
CA GLU A 136 -1.45 -1.85 3.05
C GLU A 136 -2.54 -1.30 3.98
N ARG A 137 -2.78 -1.98 5.10
CA ARG A 137 -3.74 -1.51 6.11
C ARG A 137 -3.31 -0.19 6.75
N GLU A 138 -2.04 -0.06 7.10
CA GLU A 138 -1.50 1.18 7.67
C GLU A 138 -1.61 2.35 6.69
N ARG A 139 -1.30 2.12 5.40
CA ARG A 139 -1.50 3.13 4.35
C ARG A 139 -2.96 3.59 4.27
N ARG A 140 -3.92 2.65 4.30
CA ARG A 140 -5.36 2.99 4.27
C ARG A 140 -5.78 3.81 5.49
N ILE A 141 -5.28 3.45 6.67
CA ILE A 141 -5.57 4.20 7.90
C ILE A 141 -5.00 5.62 7.78
N ALA A 142 -3.76 5.79 7.34
CA ALA A 142 -3.14 7.10 7.20
C ALA A 142 -3.91 8.01 6.22
N VAL A 143 -4.37 7.47 5.08
CA VAL A 143 -5.21 8.20 4.11
C VAL A 143 -6.55 8.58 4.74
N ALA A 144 -7.22 7.66 5.44
CA ALA A 144 -8.50 7.94 6.09
C ALA A 144 -8.37 8.98 7.21
N GLU A 145 -7.29 8.97 7.97
CA GLU A 145 -7.01 9.98 9.00
C GLU A 145 -6.75 11.35 8.38
N SER A 146 -5.97 11.44 7.30
CA SER A 146 -5.73 12.68 6.56
C SER A 146 -7.04 13.27 6.04
N LEU A 147 -7.86 12.46 5.36
CA LEU A 147 -9.19 12.89 4.88
C LEU A 147 -10.10 13.38 6.02
N ASN A 148 -10.11 12.68 7.15
CA ASN A 148 -10.91 13.09 8.29
C ASN A 148 -10.44 14.43 8.88
N GLN A 149 -9.14 14.66 8.96
CA GLN A 149 -8.57 15.93 9.43
C GLN A 149 -8.96 17.07 8.49
N SER A 150 -8.85 16.88 7.18
CA SER A 150 -9.24 17.86 6.17
C SER A 150 -10.73 18.17 6.25
N LEU A 151 -11.60 17.16 6.35
CA LEU A 151 -13.04 17.35 6.52
C LEU A 151 -13.40 18.15 7.78
N VAL A 152 -12.74 17.88 8.91
CA VAL A 152 -12.95 18.64 10.14
C VAL A 152 -12.51 20.08 9.98
N TYR A 153 -11.36 20.31 9.36
CA TYR A 153 -10.85 21.65 9.07
C TYR A 153 -11.84 22.46 8.22
N PHE A 154 -12.26 21.92 7.09
CA PHE A 154 -13.21 22.56 6.17
C PHE A 154 -14.56 22.81 6.81
N THR A 155 -15.10 21.81 7.54
CA THR A 155 -16.38 22.00 8.25
C THR A 155 -16.35 23.19 9.21
N ARG A 156 -15.22 23.42 9.88
CA ARG A 156 -15.06 24.57 10.78
C ARG A 156 -14.98 25.88 10.02
N HIS A 157 -14.22 25.92 8.91
CA HIS A 157 -14.00 27.12 8.13
C HIS A 157 -15.22 27.53 7.28
N LEU A 158 -16.00 26.59 6.77
CA LEU A 158 -17.20 26.87 6.00
C LEU A 158 -18.40 27.27 6.86
N ARG A 159 -18.47 26.78 8.08
CA ARG A 159 -19.61 27.06 8.97
C ARG A 159 -19.70 28.51 9.41
N GLY A 160 -18.57 29.15 9.69
CA GLY A 160 -18.48 30.53 10.13
C GLY A 160 -19.09 31.50 9.12
N PRO A 161 -18.52 31.63 7.92
CA PRO A 161 -19.04 32.46 6.83
C PRO A 161 -20.52 32.27 6.54
N VAL A 162 -20.96 31.00 6.44
CA VAL A 162 -22.37 30.71 6.18
C VAL A 162 -23.30 31.21 7.30
N LEU A 163 -22.89 31.07 8.56
CA LEU A 163 -23.67 31.60 9.69
C LEU A 163 -23.68 33.13 9.72
N GLU A 164 -22.59 33.77 9.35
CA GLU A 164 -22.48 35.23 9.27
C GLU A 164 -23.43 35.78 8.20
N LEU A 165 -23.41 35.20 6.99
CA LEU A 165 -24.34 35.54 5.92
C LEU A 165 -25.80 35.33 6.34
N LEU A 166 -26.11 34.22 7.01
CA LEU A 166 -27.46 33.92 7.46
C LEU A 166 -27.95 34.92 8.51
N ASN A 167 -27.08 35.35 9.45
CA ASN A 167 -27.44 36.32 10.46
C ASN A 167 -27.60 37.71 9.86
N ALA A 168 -26.68 38.14 8.99
CA ALA A 168 -26.79 39.41 8.28
C ALA A 168 -28.07 39.50 7.42
N ALA A 169 -28.42 38.38 6.75
CA ALA A 169 -29.66 38.30 5.99
C ALA A 169 -30.95 38.46 6.83
N LYS A 170 -30.94 37.93 8.08
CA LYS A 170 -32.08 38.04 9.01
C LYS A 170 -32.28 39.44 9.56
N GLU A 171 -31.19 40.22 9.69
CA GLU A 171 -31.19 41.56 10.26
C GLU A 171 -31.36 42.66 9.15
N LEU A 172 -31.35 42.25 7.88
CA LEU A 172 -31.41 43.14 6.75
C LEU A 172 -32.79 43.82 6.63
N ASP A 173 -32.79 45.16 6.66
CA ASP A 173 -33.96 45.95 6.28
C ASP A 173 -33.90 46.24 4.75
N PRO A 174 -34.83 45.71 3.96
CA PRO A 174 -34.85 45.95 2.50
C PRO A 174 -35.06 47.43 2.11
N ALA A 175 -35.53 48.27 3.03
CA ALA A 175 -35.72 49.69 2.80
C ALA A 175 -34.41 50.51 3.03
N ASP A 176 -33.43 49.96 3.74
CA ASP A 176 -32.12 50.57 3.93
C ASP A 176 -31.18 50.25 2.77
N VAL A 177 -31.04 51.19 1.82
CA VAL A 177 -30.21 51.04 0.62
C VAL A 177 -28.74 50.82 0.97
N ASP A 178 -28.22 51.47 2.01
CA ASP A 178 -26.80 51.34 2.44
C ASP A 178 -26.60 49.98 3.13
N GLY A 179 -27.52 49.52 3.95
CA GLY A 179 -27.55 48.16 4.53
C GLY A 179 -27.55 47.06 3.48
N VAL A 180 -28.40 47.22 2.44
CA VAL A 180 -28.43 46.27 1.32
C VAL A 180 -27.11 46.24 0.56
N ARG A 181 -26.47 47.40 0.32
CA ARG A 181 -25.16 47.45 -0.35
C ARG A 181 -24.10 46.72 0.43
N LYS A 182 -24.00 46.97 1.73
CA LYS A 182 -23.06 46.28 2.62
C LYS A 182 -23.29 44.78 2.68
N PHE A 183 -24.55 44.36 2.70
CA PHE A 183 -24.91 42.94 2.67
C PHE A 183 -24.45 42.26 1.37
N VAL A 184 -24.64 42.91 0.22
CA VAL A 184 -24.18 42.40 -1.08
C VAL A 184 -22.65 42.26 -1.12
N GLU A 185 -21.91 43.25 -0.56
CA GLU A 185 -20.47 43.16 -0.47
C GLU A 185 -20.03 42.02 0.47
N LEU A 186 -20.69 41.83 1.60
CA LEU A 186 -20.44 40.70 2.51
C LEU A 186 -20.68 39.37 1.80
N VAL A 187 -21.82 39.20 1.14
CA VAL A 187 -22.14 37.97 0.38
C VAL A 187 -21.07 37.65 -0.63
N ARG A 188 -20.58 38.66 -1.37
CA ARG A 188 -19.55 38.46 -2.39
C ARG A 188 -18.24 37.99 -1.72
N ASN A 189 -17.77 38.70 -0.71
CA ASN A 189 -16.50 38.42 -0.06
C ASN A 189 -16.50 37.02 0.60
N GLU A 190 -17.55 36.71 1.38
CA GLU A 190 -17.68 35.41 2.03
C GLU A 190 -17.87 34.25 1.04
N SER A 191 -18.53 34.52 -0.10
CA SER A 191 -18.65 33.51 -1.15
C SER A 191 -17.34 33.26 -1.88
N GLU A 192 -16.55 34.30 -2.17
CA GLU A 192 -15.23 34.17 -2.79
C GLU A 192 -14.27 33.41 -1.87
N GLU A 193 -14.26 33.71 -0.56
CA GLU A 193 -13.44 32.98 0.43
C GLU A 193 -13.88 31.52 0.58
N THR A 194 -15.19 31.29 0.60
CA THR A 194 -15.76 29.94 0.66
C THR A 194 -15.39 29.11 -0.56
N LEU A 195 -15.48 29.69 -1.77
CA LEU A 195 -15.10 29.02 -3.02
C LEU A 195 -13.59 28.68 -3.02
N ALA A 196 -12.72 29.64 -2.67
CA ALA A 196 -11.28 29.37 -2.59
C ALA A 196 -10.95 28.26 -1.60
N THR A 197 -11.70 28.16 -0.49
CA THR A 197 -11.53 27.07 0.50
C THR A 197 -11.97 25.73 -0.07
N LEU A 198 -13.07 25.72 -0.86
CA LEU A 198 -13.55 24.50 -1.53
C LEU A 198 -12.61 24.03 -2.63
N ASP A 199 -12.07 24.96 -3.43
CA ASP A 199 -11.07 24.64 -4.46
C ASP A 199 -9.82 23.98 -3.85
N GLY A 200 -9.34 24.51 -2.72
CA GLY A 200 -8.23 23.91 -1.98
C GLY A 200 -8.52 22.50 -1.43
N LEU A 201 -9.78 22.25 -1.02
CA LEU A 201 -10.22 20.91 -0.63
C LEU A 201 -10.23 19.94 -1.81
N GLU A 202 -10.72 20.40 -2.96
CA GLU A 202 -10.80 19.59 -4.18
C GLU A 202 -9.38 19.19 -4.64
N GLU A 203 -8.43 20.13 -4.63
CA GLU A 203 -7.02 19.85 -4.94
C GLU A 203 -6.41 18.82 -3.96
N GLU A 204 -6.66 18.96 -2.66
CA GLU A 204 -6.15 18.02 -1.65
C GLU A 204 -6.76 16.62 -1.81
N ILE A 205 -8.07 16.53 -2.09
CA ILE A 205 -8.74 15.26 -2.37
C ILE A 205 -8.16 14.62 -3.63
N GLN A 206 -7.93 15.37 -4.71
CA GLN A 206 -7.32 14.86 -5.93
C GLN A 206 -5.89 14.36 -5.69
N GLU A 207 -5.10 15.08 -4.91
CA GLU A 207 -3.74 14.64 -4.55
C GLU A 207 -3.77 13.34 -3.72
N LEU A 208 -4.67 13.24 -2.74
CA LEU A 208 -4.86 12.03 -1.94
C LEU A 208 -5.40 10.85 -2.78
N GLN A 209 -6.27 11.12 -3.74
CA GLN A 209 -6.75 10.11 -4.69
C GLN A 209 -5.62 9.65 -5.62
N SER A 210 -4.81 10.55 -6.16
CA SER A 210 -3.70 10.18 -7.04
C SER A 210 -2.61 9.39 -6.30
N LYS A 211 -2.35 9.69 -5.03
CA LYS A 211 -1.50 8.88 -4.14
C LYS A 211 -2.17 7.56 -3.73
N GLY A 212 -3.50 7.50 -3.81
CA GLY A 212 -4.33 6.34 -3.46
C GLY A 212 -4.74 5.45 -4.64
N ASP A 213 -4.42 5.82 -5.88
CA ASP A 213 -4.74 5.02 -7.06
C ASP A 213 -3.95 3.69 -7.12
N GLU A 214 -2.89 3.55 -6.35
CA GLU A 214 -2.32 2.26 -6.01
C GLU A 214 -3.15 1.50 -4.96
N ILE A 215 -3.97 2.21 -4.19
CA ILE A 215 -4.92 1.61 -3.25
C ILE A 215 -6.24 1.52 -3.99
N LYS A 216 -6.56 0.37 -4.60
CA LYS A 216 -7.91 0.11 -5.12
C LYS A 216 -8.92 0.54 -4.09
N ALA A 217 -9.40 1.78 -4.20
CA ALA A 217 -10.51 2.29 -3.43
C ALA A 217 -11.71 1.41 -3.76
N ARG A 218 -12.06 0.50 -2.86
CA ARG A 218 -13.41 -0.05 -2.84
C ARG A 218 -14.33 1.13 -2.53
N GLU A 219 -15.02 1.58 -3.57
CA GLU A 219 -16.37 2.15 -3.63
C GLU A 219 -17.02 2.58 -2.30
N THR A 220 -16.38 3.40 -1.50
CA THR A 220 -17.05 3.79 -0.25
C THR A 220 -16.90 5.27 -0.02
N THR A 221 -17.02 6.15 -1.01
CA THR A 221 -16.67 7.44 -0.51
C THR A 221 -17.49 8.62 -0.95
N LEU A 222 -17.60 8.92 -2.18
CA LEU A 222 -18.34 10.13 -2.55
C LEU A 222 -19.84 9.88 -2.52
N GLU A 223 -20.33 8.80 -3.12
CA GLU A 223 -21.76 8.48 -3.18
C GLU A 223 -22.38 8.24 -1.80
N MET A 224 -21.70 7.56 -0.88
CA MET A 224 -22.21 7.39 0.48
C MET A 224 -22.16 8.66 1.32
N LEU A 225 -21.19 9.54 1.08
CA LEU A 225 -21.15 10.86 1.68
C LEU A 225 -22.26 11.74 1.11
N GLU A 226 -22.44 11.78 -0.20
CA GLU A 226 -23.52 12.50 -0.87
C GLU A 226 -24.90 12.01 -0.36
N GLU A 227 -25.14 10.71 -0.30
CA GLU A 227 -26.40 10.17 0.23
C GLU A 227 -26.63 10.53 1.71
N LYS A 228 -25.58 10.52 2.52
CA LYS A 228 -25.62 10.91 3.93
C LYS A 228 -25.87 12.42 4.10
N TYR A 229 -25.23 13.25 3.28
CA TYR A 229 -25.43 14.69 3.30
C TYR A 229 -26.78 15.07 2.72
N GLN A 230 -27.26 14.40 1.67
CA GLN A 230 -28.61 14.60 1.14
C GLN A 230 -29.67 14.30 2.19
N LYS A 231 -29.54 13.21 2.92
CA LYS A 231 -30.44 12.88 4.05
C LYS A 231 -30.44 13.94 5.16
N HIS A 232 -29.27 14.53 5.44
CA HIS A 232 -29.16 15.63 6.41
C HIS A 232 -29.82 16.91 5.89
N PHE A 233 -29.63 17.24 4.63
CA PHE A 233 -30.25 18.39 3.98
C PHE A 233 -31.77 18.26 3.95
N ASP A 234 -32.31 17.13 3.56
CA ASP A 234 -33.75 16.83 3.58
C ASP A 234 -34.36 16.91 4.99
N SER A 235 -33.61 16.48 6.00
CA SER A 235 -34.05 16.60 7.40
C SER A 235 -34.11 18.04 7.88
N TYR A 236 -33.19 18.88 7.43
CA TYR A 236 -33.13 20.30 7.76
C TYR A 236 -34.27 21.08 7.09
N GLN A 237 -34.57 20.78 5.82
CA GLN A 237 -35.71 21.39 5.10
C GLN A 237 -37.04 21.00 5.74
N ARG A 238 -37.22 19.76 6.19
CA ARG A 238 -38.47 19.34 6.91
C ARG A 238 -38.66 20.02 8.27
N GLN A 239 -37.55 20.30 8.97
CA GLN A 239 -37.60 21.03 10.25
C GLN A 239 -37.84 22.53 10.05
N ALA A 240 -37.33 23.12 8.98
CA ALA A 240 -37.56 24.52 8.64
C ALA A 240 -39.01 24.76 8.19
N GLY A 241 -39.58 23.86 7.38
CA GLY A 241 -40.96 23.95 6.91
C GLY A 241 -42.04 23.72 8.00
N GLN A 242 -41.69 23.17 9.19
CA GLN A 242 -42.61 22.98 10.34
C GLN A 242 -42.63 24.19 11.29
N ARG A 243 -41.76 25.19 11.10
CA ARG A 243 -41.68 26.41 11.92
C ARG A 243 -42.47 27.60 11.37
N ASP A 244 -42.94 27.51 10.13
CA ASP A 244 -43.69 28.57 9.42
C ASP A 244 -45.16 28.22 9.16
N GLY A 245 -45.72 27.25 9.95
CA GLY A 245 -47.13 26.86 9.91
C GLY A 245 -47.88 27.15 11.20
#